data_ace2bfdf4d3c4c42312b5f72f8d4b7fa
#
_entry.id   ace2bfdf4d3c4c42312b5f72f8d4b7fa
#
_cell.length_a   1.000
_cell.length_b   1.000
_cell.length_c   1.000
_cell.angle_alpha   90.00
_cell.angle_beta   90.00
_cell.angle_gamma   90.00
#
_symmetry.space_group_name_H-M   'P 1'
#
loop_
_entity.id
_entity.type
_entity.pdbx_description
1 polymer ?
#
loop_
_entity_poly.entity_id
_entity_poly.type
_entity_poly.pdbx_seq_one_letter_code
_entity_poly.pdbx_strand_id
1 'polypeptide(L)'
;MNTPAMIIDFEATDVSREAEATQMGWRHVKFVDGVISTDSYHHYGYTDLASPTVNCRPDRAISYGAMAVSHITYDDVAGCDNHKEVVPWHLPVGEAYIIGHNVDYDIQVAANAGVDVSQYKRICTQALARRLLPDLDSHSLGALTYAINPDLARQYCRNAHDAGYDVTFTLWLLEHLCELGNITSMEQLYLASEEARIPTSFTFGKHQGKTI
;
A
#
# COMPACT_ATOMS: atom_id res chain seq x y z
N MET A 1 19.44 13.80 8.89
CA MET A 1 19.07 12.42 8.51
C MET A 1 17.86 12.53 7.62
N ASN A 2 17.76 11.75 6.55
CA ASN A 2 16.56 11.79 5.71
C ASN A 2 15.43 11.06 6.44
N THR A 3 14.21 11.64 6.42
CA THR A 3 12.99 10.99 6.93
C THR A 3 12.79 9.65 6.23
N PRO A 4 12.61 8.52 6.94
CA PRO A 4 12.42 7.23 6.32
C PRO A 4 11.13 7.18 5.50
N ALA A 5 11.14 6.39 4.43
CA ALA A 5 9.96 6.15 3.60
C ALA A 5 9.77 4.66 3.36
N MET A 6 8.52 4.19 3.47
CA MET A 6 8.17 2.79 3.37
C MET A 6 6.85 2.63 2.62
N ILE A 7 6.81 1.74 1.65
CA ILE A 7 5.57 1.21 1.08
C ILE A 7 5.09 0.10 2.02
N ILE A 8 3.81 0.09 2.33
CA ILE A 8 3.15 -0.97 3.12
C ILE A 8 1.87 -1.42 2.45
N ASP A 9 1.48 -2.64 2.78
CA ASP A 9 0.17 -3.21 2.48
C ASP A 9 -0.20 -4.22 3.56
N PHE A 10 -1.48 -4.32 3.91
CA PHE A 10 -2.00 -5.25 4.90
C PHE A 10 -3.12 -6.11 4.33
N GLU A 11 -3.01 -7.43 4.54
CA GLU A 11 -4.19 -8.27 4.61
C GLU A 11 -4.74 -8.25 6.04
N ALA A 12 -6.07 -8.24 6.17
CA ALA A 12 -6.70 -8.06 7.48
C ALA A 12 -7.97 -8.90 7.66
N THR A 13 -8.50 -8.92 8.89
CA THR A 13 -9.67 -9.73 9.26
C THR A 13 -10.96 -9.36 8.54
N ASP A 14 -11.11 -8.09 8.15
CA ASP A 14 -12.28 -7.53 7.45
C ASP A 14 -11.97 -6.10 6.96
N VAL A 15 -12.96 -5.39 6.42
CA VAL A 15 -12.82 -3.98 5.95
C VAL A 15 -13.37 -2.95 6.95
N SER A 16 -13.64 -3.34 8.19
CA SER A 16 -14.16 -2.45 9.22
C SER A 16 -13.07 -1.54 9.80
N ARG A 17 -13.48 -0.59 10.63
CA ARG A 17 -12.53 0.28 11.35
C ARG A 17 -11.75 -0.45 12.43
N GLU A 18 -12.21 -1.62 12.86
CA GLU A 18 -11.58 -2.47 13.86
C GLU A 18 -10.79 -3.64 13.22
N ALA A 19 -10.55 -3.61 11.93
CA ALA A 19 -9.80 -4.64 11.21
C ALA A 19 -8.41 -4.84 11.83
N GLU A 20 -8.00 -6.09 11.98
CA GLU A 20 -6.72 -6.50 12.53
C GLU A 20 -5.88 -7.19 11.47
N ALA A 21 -4.57 -6.93 11.46
CA ALA A 21 -3.67 -7.50 10.46
C ALA A 21 -3.60 -9.03 10.54
N THR A 22 -3.62 -9.69 9.39
CA THR A 22 -3.33 -11.12 9.20
C THR A 22 -2.01 -11.32 8.45
N GLN A 23 -1.64 -10.38 7.60
CA GLN A 23 -0.34 -10.32 6.93
C GLN A 23 0.06 -8.86 6.75
N MET A 24 1.35 -8.58 6.82
CA MET A 24 1.94 -7.29 6.50
C MET A 24 3.02 -7.47 5.44
N GLY A 25 2.98 -6.68 4.39
CA GLY A 25 4.05 -6.52 3.41
C GLY A 25 4.69 -5.14 3.53
N TRP A 26 5.99 -5.02 3.22
CA TRP A 26 6.65 -3.72 3.24
C TRP A 26 7.85 -3.65 2.31
N ARG A 27 8.22 -2.41 1.93
CA ARG A 27 9.48 -2.10 1.22
C ARG A 27 9.96 -0.69 1.53
N HIS A 28 11.22 -0.56 1.93
CA HIS A 28 11.85 0.76 2.06
C HIS A 28 12.14 1.35 0.69
N VAL A 29 11.86 2.65 0.57
CA VAL A 29 12.10 3.40 -0.66
C VAL A 29 12.77 4.75 -0.35
N LYS A 30 13.49 5.29 -1.32
CA LYS A 30 14.09 6.63 -1.25
C LYS A 30 14.21 7.20 -2.66
N PHE A 31 14.36 8.52 -2.78
CA PHE A 31 14.79 9.12 -4.03
C PHE A 31 16.33 9.17 -4.09
N VAL A 32 16.88 8.71 -5.21
CA VAL A 32 18.29 8.83 -5.57
C VAL A 32 18.35 9.45 -6.97
N ASP A 33 19.02 10.59 -7.09
CA ASP A 33 19.13 11.36 -8.33
C ASP A 33 17.76 11.63 -9.02
N GLY A 34 16.74 11.88 -8.19
CA GLY A 34 15.38 12.17 -8.67
C GLY A 34 14.54 10.97 -9.09
N VAL A 35 15.01 9.74 -8.86
CA VAL A 35 14.30 8.49 -9.20
C VAL A 35 14.06 7.68 -7.93
N ILE A 36 12.91 6.99 -7.86
CA ILE A 36 12.63 6.03 -6.79
C ILE A 36 13.67 4.91 -6.84
N SER A 37 14.25 4.64 -5.68
CA SER A 37 15.19 3.55 -5.45
C SER A 37 14.76 2.76 -4.22
N THR A 38 14.93 1.46 -4.28
CA THR A 38 14.72 0.57 -3.13
C THR A 38 16.06 0.12 -2.57
N ASP A 39 16.13 -0.17 -1.28
CA ASP A 39 17.27 -0.88 -0.75
C ASP A 39 17.24 -2.29 -1.33
N SER A 40 18.28 -2.60 -2.12
CA SER A 40 18.35 -3.86 -2.85
C SER A 40 18.51 -5.02 -1.86
N TYR A 41 17.47 -5.80 -1.66
CA TYR A 41 17.59 -7.15 -1.09
C TYR A 41 18.11 -8.15 -2.14
N HIS A 42 18.97 -7.71 -3.07
CA HIS A 42 19.66 -8.59 -4.03
C HIS A 42 20.74 -9.47 -3.40
N HIS A 43 20.77 -9.60 -2.05
CA HIS A 43 21.93 -10.21 -1.42
C HIS A 43 21.80 -11.71 -1.13
N TYR A 44 20.72 -12.39 -1.50
CA TYR A 44 20.60 -13.84 -1.32
C TYR A 44 19.85 -14.57 -2.43
N GLY A 45 20.03 -14.20 -3.70
CA GLY A 45 19.54 -15.05 -4.81
C GLY A 45 18.02 -15.28 -4.83
N TYR A 46 17.23 -14.45 -4.16
CA TYR A 46 15.77 -14.51 -4.23
C TYR A 46 15.33 -14.01 -5.59
N THR A 47 14.87 -14.96 -6.40
CA THR A 47 14.17 -14.70 -7.67
C THR A 47 12.72 -14.26 -7.46
N ASP A 48 12.27 -14.14 -6.21
CA ASP A 48 10.89 -13.80 -5.88
C ASP A 48 10.66 -12.30 -6.02
N LEU A 49 9.72 -11.98 -6.87
CA LEU A 49 9.30 -10.62 -7.17
C LEU A 49 8.59 -9.96 -5.98
N ALA A 50 8.01 -10.76 -5.09
CA ALA A 50 7.30 -10.29 -3.92
C ALA A 50 8.22 -9.52 -2.95
N SER A 51 7.69 -8.46 -2.38
CA SER A 51 8.31 -7.75 -1.27
C SER A 51 8.30 -8.61 0.00
N PRO A 52 9.14 -8.33 1.00
CA PRO A 52 9.10 -9.02 2.28
C PRO A 52 7.70 -8.98 2.91
N THR A 53 7.28 -10.10 3.51
CA THR A 53 6.02 -10.22 4.24
C THR A 53 6.22 -10.93 5.57
N VAL A 54 5.27 -10.71 6.46
CA VAL A 54 5.13 -11.47 7.71
C VAL A 54 3.66 -11.72 7.99
N ASN A 55 3.34 -12.97 8.32
CA ASN A 55 2.02 -13.32 8.81
C ASN A 55 1.92 -12.99 10.31
N CYS A 56 0.75 -12.56 10.75
CA CYS A 56 0.49 -12.27 12.14
C CYS A 56 -0.89 -12.77 12.56
N ARG A 57 -0.98 -13.18 13.82
CA ARG A 57 -2.21 -13.70 14.39
C ARG A 57 -3.08 -12.55 14.90
N PRO A 58 -4.30 -12.37 14.34
CA PRO A 58 -5.27 -11.43 14.89
C PRO A 58 -5.91 -11.96 16.18
N ASP A 59 -6.49 -11.06 16.99
CA ASP A 59 -7.32 -11.43 18.12
C ASP A 59 -8.80 -11.65 17.72
N ARG A 60 -9.20 -11.10 16.55
CA ARG A 60 -10.54 -11.21 15.99
C ARG A 60 -10.62 -12.36 14.97
N ALA A 61 -11.85 -12.84 14.75
CA ALA A 61 -12.11 -13.79 13.68
C ALA A 61 -11.91 -13.16 12.30
N ILE A 62 -11.30 -13.89 11.39
CA ILE A 62 -11.17 -13.51 9.98
C ILE A 62 -12.51 -13.75 9.29
N SER A 63 -13.04 -12.74 8.62
CA SER A 63 -14.30 -12.85 7.88
C SER A 63 -14.15 -13.75 6.65
N TYR A 64 -15.24 -14.41 6.25
CA TYR A 64 -15.22 -15.19 5.01
C TYR A 64 -14.90 -14.34 3.77
N GLY A 65 -15.29 -13.05 3.79
CA GLY A 65 -14.96 -12.11 2.72
C GLY A 65 -13.45 -11.86 2.63
N ALA A 66 -12.77 -11.65 3.77
CA ALA A 66 -11.33 -11.50 3.82
C ALA A 66 -10.62 -12.79 3.37
N MET A 67 -11.05 -13.97 3.91
CA MET A 67 -10.49 -15.26 3.49
C MET A 67 -10.63 -15.52 1.98
N ALA A 68 -11.77 -15.11 1.39
CA ALA A 68 -12.02 -15.31 -0.05
C ALA A 68 -11.12 -14.44 -0.94
N VAL A 69 -10.59 -13.35 -0.41
CA VAL A 69 -9.77 -12.38 -1.13
C VAL A 69 -8.28 -12.67 -0.88
N SER A 70 -7.85 -12.73 0.38
CA SER A 70 -6.44 -12.94 0.74
C SER A 70 -6.02 -14.40 0.75
N HIS A 71 -6.97 -15.34 0.78
CA HIS A 71 -6.76 -16.78 0.99
C HIS A 71 -6.07 -17.13 2.31
N ILE A 72 -6.02 -16.19 3.27
CA ILE A 72 -5.47 -16.42 4.62
C ILE A 72 -6.61 -16.85 5.55
N THR A 73 -6.45 -18.02 6.14
CA THR A 73 -7.37 -18.57 7.13
C THR A 73 -6.78 -18.47 8.54
N TYR A 74 -7.59 -18.73 9.57
CA TYR A 74 -7.07 -18.76 10.94
C TYR A 74 -5.98 -19.82 11.14
N ASP A 75 -6.07 -20.96 10.46
CA ASP A 75 -5.09 -22.04 10.57
C ASP A 75 -3.71 -21.62 10.06
N ASP A 76 -3.66 -20.72 9.07
CA ASP A 76 -2.42 -20.20 8.50
C ASP A 76 -1.69 -19.25 9.47
N VAL A 77 -2.40 -18.58 10.35
CA VAL A 77 -1.86 -17.57 11.27
C VAL A 77 -1.90 -17.96 12.75
N ALA A 78 -2.54 -19.06 13.11
CA ALA A 78 -2.71 -19.50 14.51
C ALA A 78 -1.39 -19.68 15.27
N GLY A 79 -0.34 -20.09 14.57
CA GLY A 79 1.02 -20.27 15.12
C GLY A 79 1.92 -19.04 15.03
N CYS A 80 1.43 -17.93 14.47
CA CYS A 80 2.19 -16.71 14.33
C CYS A 80 2.13 -15.85 15.60
N ASP A 81 3.10 -14.93 15.73
CA ASP A 81 3.07 -13.90 16.78
C ASP A 81 1.87 -12.97 16.57
N ASN A 82 1.42 -12.35 17.68
CA ASN A 82 0.26 -11.47 17.64
C ASN A 82 0.53 -10.20 16.82
N HIS A 83 -0.47 -9.74 16.07
CA HIS A 83 -0.35 -8.55 15.23
C HIS A 83 0.11 -7.30 16.00
N LYS A 84 -0.24 -7.19 17.30
CA LYS A 84 0.18 -6.09 18.17
C LYS A 84 1.67 -6.13 18.55
N GLU A 85 2.34 -7.26 18.33
CA GLU A 85 3.78 -7.42 18.50
C GLU A 85 4.50 -7.25 17.16
N VAL A 86 3.96 -7.88 16.12
CA VAL A 86 4.58 -7.94 14.80
C VAL A 86 4.56 -6.58 14.10
N VAL A 87 3.39 -5.94 14.00
CA VAL A 87 3.23 -4.70 13.22
C VAL A 87 4.08 -3.54 13.75
N PRO A 88 4.09 -3.24 15.08
CA PRO A 88 4.94 -2.17 15.61
C PRO A 88 6.44 -2.42 15.41
N TRP A 89 6.86 -3.69 15.35
CA TRP A 89 8.28 -4.04 15.14
C TRP A 89 8.77 -3.70 13.73
N HIS A 90 7.89 -3.75 12.74
CA HIS A 90 8.25 -3.54 11.33
C HIS A 90 8.04 -2.11 10.85
N LEU A 91 7.27 -1.32 11.57
CA LEU A 91 6.98 0.07 11.19
C LEU A 91 7.97 1.06 11.81
N PRO A 92 8.29 2.16 11.11
CA PRO A 92 9.21 3.16 11.63
C PRO A 92 8.63 3.86 12.85
N VAL A 93 9.49 4.20 13.82
CA VAL A 93 9.14 5.00 14.99
C VAL A 93 9.39 6.48 14.68
N GLY A 94 8.40 7.33 14.97
CA GLY A 94 8.47 8.77 14.74
C GLY A 94 8.06 9.19 13.34
N GLU A 95 8.59 10.31 12.85
CA GLU A 95 8.23 10.87 11.55
C GLU A 95 8.70 9.97 10.40
N ALA A 96 7.77 9.58 9.53
CA ALA A 96 8.05 8.77 8.35
C ALA A 96 7.03 9.04 7.24
N TYR A 97 7.43 8.80 5.99
CA TYR A 97 6.50 8.71 4.86
C TYR A 97 6.01 7.27 4.74
N ILE A 98 4.70 7.08 4.86
CA ILE A 98 4.06 5.79 4.64
C ILE A 98 3.25 5.86 3.34
N ILE A 99 3.57 4.95 2.45
CA ILE A 99 3.04 4.88 1.09
C ILE A 99 2.19 3.62 0.97
N GLY A 100 1.01 3.71 0.37
CA GLY A 100 0.15 2.56 0.11
C GLY A 100 -0.89 2.86 -0.97
N HIS A 101 -1.58 1.82 -1.43
CA HIS A 101 -2.68 1.96 -2.35
C HIS A 101 -4.00 2.00 -1.57
N ASN A 102 -4.59 3.18 -1.36
CA ASN A 102 -5.63 3.46 -0.37
C ASN A 102 -5.11 3.41 1.07
N VAL A 103 -3.94 4.00 1.28
CA VAL A 103 -3.11 3.95 2.50
C VAL A 103 -3.84 4.25 3.82
N ASP A 104 -4.98 4.93 3.80
CA ASP A 104 -5.72 5.24 5.03
C ASP A 104 -6.28 4.00 5.71
N TYR A 105 -6.59 2.95 4.93
CA TYR A 105 -6.96 1.65 5.47
C TYR A 105 -5.77 1.00 6.19
N ASP A 106 -4.60 0.97 5.56
CA ASP A 106 -3.38 0.39 6.13
C ASP A 106 -2.96 1.11 7.42
N ILE A 107 -3.06 2.43 7.43
CA ILE A 107 -2.80 3.25 8.62
C ILE A 107 -3.79 2.92 9.76
N GLN A 108 -5.05 2.66 9.43
CA GLN A 108 -6.03 2.24 10.44
C GLN A 108 -5.68 0.86 11.01
N VAL A 109 -5.30 -0.10 10.18
CA VAL A 109 -4.87 -1.44 10.61
C VAL A 109 -3.62 -1.35 11.49
N ALA A 110 -2.64 -0.51 11.13
CA ALA A 110 -1.45 -0.26 11.94
C ALA A 110 -1.80 0.37 13.31
N ALA A 111 -2.72 1.33 13.33
CA ALA A 111 -3.20 1.94 14.59
C ALA A 111 -3.91 0.91 15.49
N ASN A 112 -4.70 0.00 14.92
CA ASN A 112 -5.36 -1.08 15.66
C ASN A 112 -4.36 -2.08 16.25
N ALA A 113 -3.17 -2.19 15.66
CA ALA A 113 -2.05 -2.94 16.20
C ALA A 113 -1.25 -2.18 17.27
N GLY A 114 -1.65 -0.95 17.63
CA GLY A 114 -1.02 -0.14 18.68
C GLY A 114 0.11 0.77 18.21
N VAL A 115 0.28 0.97 16.91
CA VAL A 115 1.29 1.89 16.36
C VAL A 115 0.83 3.34 16.54
N ASP A 116 1.73 4.22 17.01
CA ASP A 116 1.48 5.66 16.96
C ASP A 116 1.68 6.19 15.54
N VAL A 117 0.59 6.32 14.81
CA VAL A 117 0.55 6.77 13.41
C VAL A 117 0.44 8.30 13.26
N SER A 118 0.46 9.06 14.36
CA SER A 118 0.21 10.51 14.36
C SER A 118 1.29 11.30 13.62
N GLN A 119 2.51 10.78 13.55
CA GLN A 119 3.65 11.40 12.91
C GLN A 119 3.88 10.94 11.46
N TYR A 120 3.02 10.08 10.92
CA TYR A 120 3.17 9.56 9.56
C TYR A 120 2.62 10.53 8.52
N LYS A 121 3.47 10.87 7.57
CA LYS A 121 3.09 11.54 6.32
C LYS A 121 2.58 10.48 5.34
N ARG A 122 1.27 10.48 5.08
CA ARG A 122 0.60 9.43 4.29
C ARG A 122 0.60 9.76 2.81
N ILE A 123 1.08 8.86 1.98
CA ILE A 123 1.10 9.00 0.52
C ILE A 123 0.20 7.92 -0.09
N CYS A 124 -0.86 8.37 -0.79
CA CYS A 124 -1.85 7.48 -1.39
C CYS A 124 -1.66 7.37 -2.90
N THR A 125 -1.16 6.24 -3.38
CA THR A 125 -0.98 6.01 -4.82
C THR A 125 -2.30 5.93 -5.58
N GLN A 126 -3.41 5.52 -4.94
CA GLN A 126 -4.73 5.53 -5.56
C GLN A 126 -5.22 6.97 -5.82
N ALA A 127 -5.01 7.89 -4.87
CA ALA A 127 -5.38 9.29 -5.04
C ALA A 127 -4.56 9.92 -6.18
N LEU A 128 -3.25 9.69 -6.18
CA LEU A 128 -2.35 10.14 -7.25
C LEU A 128 -2.77 9.58 -8.61
N ALA A 129 -3.08 8.28 -8.69
CA ALA A 129 -3.53 7.65 -9.93
C ALA A 129 -4.84 8.26 -10.45
N ARG A 130 -5.82 8.52 -9.58
CA ARG A 130 -7.06 9.20 -9.96
C ARG A 130 -6.82 10.61 -10.52
N ARG A 131 -5.79 11.31 -10.03
CA ARG A 131 -5.43 12.65 -10.49
C ARG A 131 -4.66 12.65 -11.79
N LEU A 132 -3.70 11.73 -11.95
CA LEU A 132 -2.77 11.68 -13.09
C LEU A 132 -3.28 10.83 -14.26
N LEU A 133 -4.17 9.88 -13.99
CA LEU A 133 -4.75 8.94 -14.97
C LEU A 133 -6.30 8.96 -14.89
N PRO A 134 -6.95 10.13 -15.02
CA PRO A 134 -8.38 10.28 -14.74
C PRO A 134 -9.29 9.51 -15.70
N ASP A 135 -8.81 9.19 -16.91
CA ASP A 135 -9.60 8.56 -17.96
C ASP A 135 -9.66 7.01 -17.85
N LEU A 136 -8.96 6.42 -16.86
CA LEU A 136 -9.05 4.98 -16.63
C LEU A 136 -10.39 4.62 -15.99
N ASP A 137 -10.95 3.49 -16.41
CA ASP A 137 -12.22 2.97 -15.92
C ASP A 137 -12.16 2.42 -14.48
N SER A 138 -10.95 2.07 -14.03
CA SER A 138 -10.70 1.57 -12.67
C SER A 138 -9.36 2.06 -12.12
N HIS A 139 -9.36 2.40 -10.83
CA HIS A 139 -8.16 2.76 -10.08
C HIS A 139 -7.87 1.76 -8.94
N SER A 140 -8.30 0.50 -9.09
CA SER A 140 -7.80 -0.58 -8.24
C SER A 140 -6.35 -0.91 -8.61
N LEU A 141 -5.56 -1.40 -7.64
CA LEU A 141 -4.13 -1.68 -7.84
C LEU A 141 -3.89 -2.63 -9.02
N GLY A 142 -4.65 -3.73 -9.08
CA GLY A 142 -4.55 -4.68 -10.19
C GLY A 142 -4.88 -4.06 -11.55
N ALA A 143 -5.95 -3.24 -11.66
CA ALA A 143 -6.32 -2.57 -12.91
C ALA A 143 -5.21 -1.60 -13.38
N LEU A 144 -4.64 -0.84 -12.45
CA LEU A 144 -3.53 0.07 -12.73
C LEU A 144 -2.28 -0.71 -13.17
N THR A 145 -1.98 -1.85 -12.54
CA THR A 145 -0.86 -2.71 -12.97
C THR A 145 -1.04 -3.19 -14.40
N TYR A 146 -2.27 -3.57 -14.79
CA TYR A 146 -2.59 -3.90 -16.20
C TYR A 146 -2.45 -2.70 -17.14
N ALA A 147 -2.81 -1.51 -16.69
CA ALA A 147 -2.72 -0.31 -17.52
C ALA A 147 -1.27 0.11 -17.79
N ILE A 148 -0.38 -0.03 -16.81
CA ILE A 148 1.03 0.38 -16.94
C ILE A 148 1.92 -0.71 -17.55
N ASN A 149 1.67 -1.98 -17.25
CA ASN A 149 2.46 -3.10 -17.77
C ASN A 149 1.62 -4.39 -17.87
N PRO A 150 0.90 -4.60 -19.00
CA PRO A 150 0.01 -5.75 -19.17
C PRO A 150 0.71 -7.11 -19.09
N ASP A 151 1.97 -7.21 -19.49
CA ASP A 151 2.70 -8.48 -19.50
C ASP A 151 3.09 -8.88 -18.06
N LEU A 152 3.61 -7.98 -17.25
CA LEU A 152 3.85 -8.22 -15.83
C LEU A 152 2.52 -8.48 -15.09
N ALA A 153 1.49 -7.70 -15.37
CA ALA A 153 0.17 -7.91 -14.75
C ALA A 153 -0.39 -9.30 -15.04
N ARG A 154 -0.33 -9.75 -16.32
CA ARG A 154 -0.79 -11.11 -16.70
C ARG A 154 -0.03 -12.20 -15.97
N GLN A 155 1.24 -11.99 -15.71
CA GLN A 155 2.08 -12.97 -15.04
C GLN A 155 1.85 -13.00 -13.53
N TYR A 156 1.67 -11.85 -12.87
CA TYR A 156 1.79 -11.72 -11.42
C TYR A 156 0.51 -11.30 -10.69
N CYS A 157 -0.46 -10.61 -11.33
CA CYS A 157 -1.71 -10.19 -10.66
C CYS A 157 -2.61 -11.37 -10.21
N ARG A 158 -2.24 -12.61 -10.52
CA ARG A 158 -2.88 -13.80 -9.94
C ARG A 158 -2.52 -13.97 -8.46
N ASN A 159 -1.46 -13.32 -8.01
CA ASN A 159 -1.01 -13.29 -6.62
C ASN A 159 -1.47 -12.00 -5.90
N ALA A 160 -2.34 -11.20 -6.51
CA ALA A 160 -2.95 -10.06 -5.85
C ALA A 160 -3.64 -10.51 -4.55
N HIS A 161 -3.67 -9.63 -3.56
CA HIS A 161 -4.10 -9.92 -2.20
C HIS A 161 -3.15 -10.86 -1.42
N ASP A 162 -1.89 -10.90 -1.82
CA ASP A 162 -0.74 -11.20 -0.97
C ASP A 162 -0.01 -9.88 -0.76
N ALA A 163 0.14 -9.44 0.49
CA ALA A 163 0.67 -8.12 0.82
C ALA A 163 2.06 -7.84 0.22
N GLY A 164 2.89 -8.87 0.00
CA GLY A 164 4.20 -8.72 -0.64
C GLY A 164 4.11 -8.41 -2.13
N TYR A 165 3.18 -9.04 -2.83
CA TYR A 165 2.92 -8.71 -4.23
C TYR A 165 2.27 -7.34 -4.37
N ASP A 166 1.32 -6.99 -3.49
CA ASP A 166 0.63 -5.71 -3.56
C ASP A 166 1.57 -4.53 -3.23
N VAL A 167 2.53 -4.70 -2.32
CA VAL A 167 3.66 -3.76 -2.12
C VAL A 167 4.50 -3.63 -3.40
N THR A 168 4.76 -4.72 -4.10
CA THR A 168 5.53 -4.69 -5.37
C THR A 168 4.75 -3.98 -6.48
N PHE A 169 3.45 -4.25 -6.62
CA PHE A 169 2.60 -3.57 -7.59
C PHE A 169 2.48 -2.07 -7.26
N THR A 170 2.39 -1.74 -5.97
CA THR A 170 2.39 -0.36 -5.49
C THR A 170 3.70 0.35 -5.83
N LEU A 171 4.85 -0.32 -5.74
CA LEU A 171 6.15 0.23 -6.15
C LEU A 171 6.17 0.54 -7.66
N TRP A 172 5.77 -0.39 -8.51
CA TRP A 172 5.74 -0.15 -9.97
C TRP A 172 4.80 1.00 -10.34
N LEU A 173 3.63 1.04 -9.70
CA LEU A 173 2.71 2.16 -9.87
C LEU A 173 3.33 3.48 -9.41
N LEU A 174 3.99 3.49 -8.26
CA LEU A 174 4.64 4.68 -7.69
C LEU A 174 5.72 5.22 -8.64
N GLU A 175 6.59 4.36 -9.18
CA GLU A 175 7.61 4.72 -10.15
C GLU A 175 6.99 5.39 -11.38
N HIS A 176 5.95 4.77 -11.94
CA HIS A 176 5.21 5.31 -13.09
C HIS A 176 4.55 6.67 -12.79
N LEU A 177 3.90 6.80 -11.63
CA LEU A 177 3.25 8.07 -11.23
C LEU A 177 4.27 9.18 -10.98
N CYS A 178 5.45 8.84 -10.42
CA CYS A 178 6.53 9.81 -10.23
C CYS A 178 7.08 10.30 -11.56
N GLU A 179 7.28 9.41 -12.54
CA GLU A 179 7.69 9.77 -13.90
C GLU A 179 6.65 10.66 -14.58
N LEU A 180 5.39 10.25 -14.57
CA LEU A 180 4.28 10.98 -15.20
C LEU A 180 4.07 12.37 -14.57
N GLY A 181 4.20 12.48 -13.24
CA GLY A 181 4.04 13.72 -12.49
C GLY A 181 5.30 14.58 -12.40
N ASN A 182 6.44 14.14 -12.97
CA ASN A 182 7.76 14.76 -12.80
C ASN A 182 8.12 14.98 -11.31
N ILE A 183 7.81 14.01 -10.45
CA ILE A 183 8.05 14.04 -9.02
C ILE A 183 9.43 13.46 -8.73
N THR A 184 10.31 14.25 -8.12
CA THR A 184 11.72 13.90 -7.93
C THR A 184 12.19 13.87 -6.49
N SER A 185 11.25 14.06 -5.53
CA SER A 185 11.57 13.99 -4.11
C SER A 185 10.38 13.49 -3.29
N MET A 186 10.64 12.97 -2.08
CA MET A 186 9.63 12.46 -1.17
C MET A 186 8.66 13.54 -0.70
N GLU A 187 9.16 14.76 -0.47
CA GLU A 187 8.31 15.89 -0.08
C GLU A 187 7.38 16.32 -1.23
N GLN A 188 7.88 16.37 -2.48
CA GLN A 188 7.03 16.63 -3.64
C GLN A 188 5.95 15.56 -3.80
N LEU A 189 6.32 14.28 -3.61
CA LEU A 189 5.39 13.16 -3.68
C LEU A 189 4.29 13.27 -2.61
N TYR A 190 4.66 13.62 -1.38
CA TYR A 190 3.72 13.84 -0.30
C TYR A 190 2.74 14.98 -0.62
N LEU A 191 3.27 16.15 -1.01
CA LEU A 191 2.43 17.31 -1.35
C LEU A 191 1.49 17.01 -2.53
N ALA A 192 1.98 16.33 -3.57
CA ALA A 192 1.16 15.91 -4.70
C ALA A 192 0.05 14.92 -4.27
N SER A 193 0.35 14.00 -3.34
CA SER A 193 -0.64 13.07 -2.79
C SER A 193 -1.71 13.80 -1.97
N GLU A 194 -1.32 14.76 -1.13
CA GLU A 194 -2.28 15.56 -0.35
C GLU A 194 -3.18 16.39 -1.26
N GLU A 195 -2.63 17.02 -2.30
CA GLU A 195 -3.43 17.73 -3.29
C GLU A 195 -4.39 16.81 -4.05
N ALA A 196 -3.93 15.60 -4.42
CA ALA A 196 -4.75 14.63 -5.13
C ALA A 196 -5.93 14.10 -4.31
N ARG A 197 -5.87 14.17 -2.99
CA ARG A 197 -6.97 13.80 -2.08
C ARG A 197 -8.10 14.83 -2.05
N ILE A 198 -7.85 16.05 -2.50
CA ILE A 198 -8.87 17.11 -2.57
C ILE A 198 -9.77 16.80 -3.76
N PRO A 199 -11.08 16.52 -3.54
CA PRO A 199 -12.00 16.27 -4.64
C PRO A 199 -12.14 17.49 -5.55
N THR A 200 -12.02 17.30 -6.85
CA THR A 200 -12.28 18.33 -7.86
C THR A 200 -13.64 18.20 -8.52
N SER A 201 -14.33 17.09 -8.26
CA SER A 201 -15.66 16.79 -8.78
C SER A 201 -16.47 15.97 -7.76
N PHE A 202 -17.79 16.05 -7.86
CA PHE A 202 -18.67 15.22 -7.06
C PHE A 202 -18.57 13.76 -7.53
N THR A 203 -18.21 12.84 -6.61
CA THR A 203 -18.03 11.41 -6.91
C THR A 203 -19.31 10.58 -6.75
N PHE A 204 -20.38 11.17 -6.18
CA PHE A 204 -21.66 10.49 -5.92
C PHE A 204 -22.85 11.44 -5.96
N GLY A 205 -24.04 10.85 -5.98
CA GLY A 205 -25.33 11.59 -5.94
C GLY A 205 -25.69 12.29 -7.24
N LYS A 206 -26.72 13.17 -7.21
CA LYS A 206 -27.30 13.84 -8.38
C LYS A 206 -26.34 14.79 -9.11
N HIS A 207 -25.19 15.09 -8.52
CA HIS A 207 -24.18 15.97 -9.08
C HIS A 207 -22.91 15.23 -9.52
N GLN A 208 -22.93 13.89 -9.50
CA GLN A 208 -21.79 13.07 -9.91
C GLN A 208 -21.20 13.54 -11.26
N GLY A 209 -19.88 13.70 -11.29
CA GLY A 209 -19.13 14.17 -12.46
C GLY A 209 -19.10 15.69 -12.66
N LYS A 210 -19.84 16.49 -11.86
CA LYS A 210 -19.74 17.95 -11.92
C LYS A 210 -18.55 18.42 -11.11
N THR A 211 -17.88 19.45 -11.58
CA THR A 211 -16.79 20.14 -10.87
C THR A 211 -17.31 20.76 -9.56
N ILE A 212 -16.49 20.71 -8.51
CA ILE A 212 -16.75 21.38 -7.24
C ILE A 212 -16.38 22.84 -7.35
#